data_cb4c78bb1652b28d4707fa045228b7bc
#
_entry.id   cb4c78bb1652b28d4707fa045228b7bc
#
_cell.length_a   1.000
_cell.length_b   1.000
_cell.length_c   1.000
_cell.angle_alpha   90.00
_cell.angle_beta   90.00
_cell.angle_gamma   90.00
#
_symmetry.space_group_name_H-M   'P 1'
#
loop_
_entity.id
_entity.type
_entity.pdbx_description
1 polymer ?
#
loop_
_entity_poly.entity_id
_entity_poly.type
_entity_poly.pdbx_seq_one_letter_code
_entity_poly.pdbx_strand_id
1 'polypeptide(L)'
;MKTPLRVFIFFAAVALANPFSIQAKEPSLEQVKQNVRNMHKSVMEGQPAISVKNFKKIIAGDSEFVLLDVRSEAEYIAGHLPGALHVERGRIEWIIPEIIKKSDRTIYVYCQNGRRSGFATERLLEMGYVNTSHISEGFEGWVTAGNFVYNMHGEFILSPTGYRKGEPMIGNIGKK
;
A
#
# COMPACT_ATOMS: atom_id res chain seq x y z
N MET A 1 -74.37 -24.78 41.77
CA MET A 1 -72.90 -24.76 41.83
C MET A 1 -72.42 -24.87 40.39
N LYS A 2 -71.92 -23.79 39.82
CA LYS A 2 -71.42 -23.73 38.42
C LYS A 2 -69.88 -23.73 38.45
N THR A 3 -69.29 -24.80 37.94
CA THR A 3 -67.80 -24.92 37.77
C THR A 3 -67.33 -24.06 36.64
N PRO A 4 -66.25 -23.27 36.77
CA PRO A 4 -65.73 -22.48 35.65
C PRO A 4 -64.86 -23.35 34.74
N LEU A 5 -65.10 -23.21 33.44
CA LEU A 5 -64.35 -23.82 32.35
C LEU A 5 -62.97 -23.11 32.24
N ARG A 6 -61.89 -23.85 32.54
CA ARG A 6 -60.53 -23.37 32.35
C ARG A 6 -60.17 -23.57 30.91
N VAL A 7 -60.08 -22.46 30.16
CA VAL A 7 -59.52 -22.45 28.81
C VAL A 7 -58.00 -22.44 28.93
N PHE A 8 -57.37 -23.57 28.54
CA PHE A 8 -55.87 -23.62 28.34
C PHE A 8 -55.54 -23.08 26.97
N ILE A 9 -54.96 -21.88 26.92
CA ILE A 9 -54.40 -21.35 25.71
C ILE A 9 -53.00 -21.95 25.57
N PHE A 10 -52.83 -22.88 24.63
CA PHE A 10 -51.51 -23.36 24.20
C PHE A 10 -50.88 -22.31 23.32
N PHE A 11 -49.90 -21.59 23.85
CA PHE A 11 -48.97 -20.85 23.02
C PHE A 11 -48.01 -21.83 22.31
N ALA A 12 -48.32 -22.17 21.07
CA ALA A 12 -47.38 -22.83 20.20
C ALA A 12 -46.28 -21.81 19.83
N ALA A 13 -45.11 -21.93 20.47
CA ALA A 13 -43.91 -21.20 20.07
C ALA A 13 -43.50 -21.72 18.68
N VAL A 14 -43.93 -21.02 17.64
CA VAL A 14 -43.37 -21.23 16.30
C VAL A 14 -41.95 -20.69 16.34
N ALA A 15 -40.97 -21.56 16.48
CA ALA A 15 -39.57 -21.25 16.26
C ALA A 15 -39.43 -20.92 14.77
N LEU A 16 -39.41 -19.63 14.46
CA LEU A 16 -39.02 -19.14 13.14
C LEU A 16 -37.55 -19.52 12.93
N ALA A 17 -37.31 -20.68 12.34
CA ALA A 17 -36.00 -21.07 11.84
C ALA A 17 -35.59 -20.01 10.82
N ASN A 18 -34.63 -19.18 11.19
CA ASN A 18 -34.07 -18.17 10.29
C ASN A 18 -33.29 -18.90 9.19
N PRO A 19 -33.79 -19.01 7.92
CA PRO A 19 -33.13 -19.77 6.86
C PRO A 19 -31.82 -19.13 6.36
N PHE A 20 -31.44 -18.00 6.94
CA PHE A 20 -30.23 -17.23 6.57
C PHE A 20 -29.07 -17.36 7.56
N SER A 21 -29.07 -18.38 8.42
CA SER A 21 -27.83 -18.71 9.16
C SER A 21 -26.84 -19.37 8.21
N ILE A 22 -26.24 -18.59 7.30
CA ILE A 22 -25.00 -18.99 6.66
C ILE A 22 -23.94 -18.95 7.76
N GLN A 23 -23.77 -20.08 8.43
CA GLN A 23 -22.71 -20.30 9.39
C GLN A 23 -21.42 -20.49 8.57
N ALA A 24 -20.88 -19.36 8.06
CA ALA A 24 -19.59 -19.38 7.43
C ALA A 24 -18.59 -19.84 8.49
N LYS A 25 -18.00 -21.02 8.27
CA LYS A 25 -16.91 -21.53 9.13
C LYS A 25 -15.82 -20.48 9.16
N GLU A 26 -15.49 -19.98 10.36
CA GLU A 26 -14.42 -19.01 10.52
C GLU A 26 -13.12 -19.56 9.93
N PRO A 27 -12.41 -18.77 9.10
CA PRO A 27 -11.16 -19.21 8.52
C PRO A 27 -10.10 -19.39 9.61
N SER A 28 -9.33 -20.47 9.53
CA SER A 28 -8.17 -20.65 10.41
C SER A 28 -7.11 -19.58 10.16
N LEU A 29 -6.22 -19.34 11.14
CA LEU A 29 -5.11 -18.40 10.98
C LEU A 29 -4.23 -18.74 9.77
N GLU A 30 -3.99 -20.01 9.47
CA GLU A 30 -3.24 -20.43 8.28
C GLU A 30 -4.00 -20.09 6.99
N GLN A 31 -5.31 -20.22 6.98
CA GLN A 31 -6.13 -19.79 5.86
C GLN A 31 -6.04 -18.26 5.66
N VAL A 32 -6.08 -17.48 6.73
CA VAL A 32 -5.90 -16.01 6.66
C VAL A 32 -4.53 -15.66 6.10
N LYS A 33 -3.45 -16.30 6.59
CA LYS A 33 -2.09 -16.09 6.06
C LYS A 33 -1.98 -16.45 4.58
N GLN A 34 -2.62 -17.55 4.16
CA GLN A 34 -2.63 -17.94 2.75
C GLN A 34 -3.38 -16.93 1.89
N ASN A 35 -4.53 -16.44 2.35
CA ASN A 35 -5.28 -15.40 1.66
C ASN A 35 -4.45 -14.12 1.48
N VAL A 36 -3.73 -13.69 2.53
CA VAL A 36 -2.82 -12.54 2.46
C VAL A 36 -1.70 -12.76 1.43
N ARG A 37 -1.09 -13.96 1.40
CA ARG A 37 -0.08 -14.29 0.38
C ARG A 37 -0.65 -14.21 -1.04
N ASN A 38 -1.85 -14.75 -1.23
CA ASN A 38 -2.53 -14.74 -2.53
C ASN A 38 -2.87 -13.32 -2.98
N MET A 39 -3.36 -12.46 -2.08
CA MET A 39 -3.62 -11.04 -2.35
C MET A 39 -2.34 -10.31 -2.77
N HIS A 40 -1.23 -10.50 -2.03
CA HIS A 40 0.04 -9.88 -2.40
C HIS A 40 0.50 -10.34 -3.79
N LYS A 41 0.42 -11.65 -4.07
CA LYS A 41 0.81 -12.21 -5.36
C LYS A 41 -0.05 -11.61 -6.49
N SER A 42 -1.36 -11.61 -6.34
CA SER A 42 -2.31 -11.08 -7.33
C SER A 42 -2.01 -9.62 -7.67
N VAL A 43 -1.78 -8.79 -6.64
CA VAL A 43 -1.49 -7.36 -6.84
C VAL A 43 -0.12 -7.16 -7.50
N MET A 44 0.92 -7.89 -7.08
CA MET A 44 2.27 -7.71 -7.63
C MET A 44 2.39 -8.21 -9.09
N GLU A 45 1.61 -9.21 -9.48
CA GLU A 45 1.60 -9.75 -10.85
C GLU A 45 0.57 -9.06 -11.76
N GLY A 46 -0.50 -8.50 -11.19
CA GLY A 46 -1.64 -7.93 -11.93
C GLY A 46 -1.52 -6.45 -12.25
N GLN A 47 -0.65 -5.69 -11.56
CA GLN A 47 -0.57 -4.26 -11.74
C GLN A 47 0.57 -3.83 -12.67
N PRO A 48 0.38 -2.75 -13.47
CA PRO A 48 1.46 -2.18 -14.27
C PRO A 48 2.67 -1.82 -13.39
N ALA A 49 3.83 -2.36 -13.75
CA ALA A 49 5.06 -2.18 -12.98
C ALA A 49 6.23 -1.72 -13.85
N ILE A 50 7.11 -0.93 -13.28
CA ILE A 50 8.36 -0.50 -13.89
C ILE A 50 9.52 -0.76 -12.93
N SER A 51 10.66 -1.23 -13.46
CA SER A 51 11.87 -1.41 -12.64
C SER A 51 12.54 -0.07 -12.32
N VAL A 52 13.29 -0.01 -11.21
CA VAL A 52 14.14 1.15 -10.87
C VAL A 52 15.06 1.53 -12.03
N LYS A 53 15.65 0.54 -12.71
CA LYS A 53 16.52 0.78 -13.88
C LYS A 53 15.80 1.54 -15.00
N ASN A 54 14.56 1.16 -15.30
CA ASN A 54 13.79 1.82 -16.36
C ASN A 54 13.24 3.17 -15.89
N PHE A 55 12.80 3.27 -14.63
CA PHE A 55 12.34 4.52 -14.06
C PHE A 55 13.45 5.59 -14.03
N LYS A 56 14.71 5.20 -13.77
CA LYS A 56 15.88 6.09 -13.86
C LYS A 56 16.05 6.71 -15.25
N LYS A 57 15.73 5.98 -16.31
CA LYS A 57 15.76 6.53 -17.68
C LYS A 57 14.67 7.56 -17.91
N ILE A 58 13.50 7.37 -17.30
CA ILE A 58 12.36 8.30 -17.40
C ILE A 58 12.69 9.61 -16.69
N ILE A 59 13.25 9.55 -15.48
CA ILE A 59 13.68 10.76 -14.74
C ILE A 59 14.75 11.55 -15.50
N ALA A 60 15.62 10.87 -16.23
CA ALA A 60 16.67 11.52 -17.03
C ALA A 60 16.18 12.13 -18.36
N GLY A 61 14.92 11.89 -18.73
CA GLY A 61 14.28 12.45 -19.93
C GLY A 61 13.39 13.65 -19.61
N ASP A 62 12.73 14.18 -20.63
CA ASP A 62 11.87 15.38 -20.55
C ASP A 62 10.38 15.03 -20.35
N SER A 63 10.06 13.79 -19.99
CA SER A 63 8.66 13.35 -19.83
C SER A 63 8.03 13.92 -18.57
N GLU A 64 6.84 14.50 -18.70
CA GLU A 64 6.06 14.93 -17.55
C GLU A 64 5.37 13.75 -16.85
N PHE A 65 5.56 13.61 -15.57
CA PHE A 65 4.90 12.63 -14.74
C PHE A 65 4.70 13.14 -13.30
N VAL A 66 3.88 12.43 -12.54
CA VAL A 66 3.76 12.56 -11.09
C VAL A 66 4.42 11.35 -10.44
N LEU A 67 5.30 11.59 -9.48
CA LEU A 67 5.89 10.54 -8.65
C LEU A 67 5.26 10.58 -7.26
N LEU A 68 4.62 9.49 -6.84
CA LEU A 68 3.97 9.38 -5.54
C LEU A 68 4.76 8.46 -4.59
N ASP A 69 5.10 8.98 -3.43
CA ASP A 69 5.56 8.18 -2.29
C ASP A 69 4.35 7.84 -1.40
N VAL A 70 4.02 6.55 -1.31
CA VAL A 70 2.90 6.08 -0.49
C VAL A 70 3.33 5.44 0.83
N ARG A 71 4.56 5.74 1.28
CA ARG A 71 5.09 5.34 2.58
C ARG A 71 4.50 6.19 3.70
N SER A 72 4.87 5.90 4.94
CA SER A 72 4.54 6.79 6.05
C SER A 72 5.27 8.12 5.96
N GLU A 73 4.74 9.14 6.63
CA GLU A 73 5.37 10.47 6.70
C GLU A 73 6.80 10.40 7.26
N ALA A 74 7.01 9.59 8.29
CA ALA A 74 8.34 9.40 8.88
C ALA A 74 9.35 8.79 7.89
N GLU A 75 8.92 7.81 7.07
CA GLU A 75 9.77 7.23 6.02
C GLU A 75 10.11 8.28 4.93
N TYR A 76 9.13 9.10 4.54
CA TYR A 76 9.31 10.16 3.55
C TYR A 76 10.27 11.25 4.04
N ILE A 77 10.08 11.74 5.27
CA ILE A 77 10.93 12.78 5.87
C ILE A 77 12.37 12.29 6.04
N ALA A 78 12.56 11.01 6.40
CA ALA A 78 13.90 10.43 6.52
C ALA A 78 14.67 10.41 5.20
N GLY A 79 13.96 10.27 4.08
CA GLY A 79 14.54 10.34 2.74
C GLY A 79 13.56 9.81 1.69
N HIS A 80 13.48 10.50 0.54
CA HIS A 80 12.56 10.18 -0.55
C HIS A 80 13.24 10.36 -1.92
N LEU A 81 12.60 9.85 -2.97
CA LEU A 81 13.10 10.02 -4.34
C LEU A 81 12.91 11.49 -4.78
N PRO A 82 13.80 11.99 -5.67
CA PRO A 82 13.72 13.36 -6.17
C PRO A 82 12.33 13.68 -6.74
N GLY A 83 11.75 14.81 -6.32
CA GLY A 83 10.47 15.31 -6.85
C GLY A 83 9.24 14.50 -6.45
N ALA A 84 9.35 13.56 -5.53
CA ALA A 84 8.23 12.78 -5.07
C ALA A 84 7.24 13.61 -4.24
N LEU A 85 5.94 13.48 -4.55
CA LEU A 85 4.84 13.95 -3.72
C LEU A 85 4.51 12.87 -2.68
N HIS A 86 4.35 13.27 -1.44
CA HIS A 86 3.98 12.35 -0.37
C HIS A 86 2.46 12.28 -0.18
N VAL A 87 1.91 11.08 -0.33
CA VAL A 87 0.52 10.77 0.06
C VAL A 87 0.48 9.37 0.62
N GLU A 88 0.33 9.22 1.93
CA GLU A 88 0.22 7.90 2.55
C GLU A 88 -0.85 7.03 1.88
N ARG A 89 -0.57 5.75 1.69
CA ARG A 89 -1.45 4.80 1.01
C ARG A 89 -2.91 4.86 1.50
N GLY A 90 -3.12 5.02 2.78
CA GLY A 90 -4.47 5.09 3.40
C GLY A 90 -5.23 6.40 3.13
N ARG A 91 -4.67 7.33 2.38
CA ARG A 91 -5.25 8.65 2.11
C ARG A 91 -5.41 8.96 0.62
N ILE A 92 -5.02 8.06 -0.27
CA ILE A 92 -4.97 8.33 -1.72
C ILE A 92 -6.35 8.65 -2.30
N GLU A 93 -7.42 7.99 -1.83
CA GLU A 93 -8.78 8.18 -2.32
C GLU A 93 -9.30 9.61 -2.08
N TRP A 94 -8.83 10.27 -1.02
CA TRP A 94 -9.26 11.63 -0.67
C TRP A 94 -8.30 12.71 -1.16
N ILE A 95 -7.00 12.44 -1.15
CA ILE A 95 -6.00 13.46 -1.47
C ILE A 95 -5.73 13.54 -2.98
N ILE A 96 -5.63 12.40 -3.67
CA ILE A 96 -5.22 12.40 -5.08
C ILE A 96 -6.21 13.18 -5.97
N PRO A 97 -7.55 13.06 -5.85
CA PRO A 97 -8.47 13.86 -6.67
C PRO A 97 -8.34 15.37 -6.44
N GLU A 98 -7.84 15.79 -5.26
CA GLU A 98 -7.63 17.21 -4.96
C GLU A 98 -6.36 17.78 -5.58
N ILE A 99 -5.33 16.97 -5.77
CA ILE A 99 -4.01 17.42 -6.27
C ILE A 99 -3.75 17.04 -7.73
N ILE A 100 -4.32 15.94 -8.23
CA ILE A 100 -4.18 15.49 -9.62
C ILE A 100 -5.54 15.56 -10.31
N LYS A 101 -5.82 16.70 -10.97
CA LYS A 101 -7.12 16.97 -11.60
C LYS A 101 -7.33 16.31 -12.97
N LYS A 102 -6.26 15.78 -13.60
CA LYS A 102 -6.31 15.12 -14.89
C LYS A 102 -6.08 13.62 -14.73
N SER A 103 -7.07 12.82 -15.08
CA SER A 103 -7.01 11.35 -14.96
C SER A 103 -6.06 10.66 -15.96
N ASP A 104 -5.65 11.37 -17.00
CA ASP A 104 -4.71 10.92 -18.03
C ASP A 104 -3.24 11.20 -17.70
N ARG A 105 -2.95 11.85 -16.55
CA ARG A 105 -1.57 12.06 -16.11
C ARG A 105 -0.85 10.74 -15.89
N THR A 106 0.40 10.69 -16.34
CA THR A 106 1.28 9.57 -16.02
C THR A 106 1.67 9.64 -14.54
N ILE A 107 1.41 8.57 -13.80
CA ILE A 107 1.69 8.47 -12.37
C ILE A 107 2.59 7.28 -12.10
N TYR A 108 3.73 7.51 -11.45
CA TYR A 108 4.57 6.46 -10.89
C TYR A 108 4.43 6.44 -9.39
N VAL A 109 4.19 5.25 -8.83
CA VAL A 109 3.95 5.07 -7.39
C VAL A 109 5.05 4.21 -6.81
N TYR A 110 5.64 4.63 -5.71
CA TYR A 110 6.59 3.77 -5.00
C TYR A 110 6.29 3.72 -3.50
N CYS A 111 6.77 2.64 -2.89
CA CYS A 111 6.84 2.51 -1.44
C CYS A 111 8.21 1.95 -1.06
N GLN A 112 8.35 1.30 0.08
CA GLN A 112 9.63 0.74 0.52
C GLN A 112 10.17 -0.34 -0.44
N ASN A 113 9.33 -1.34 -0.82
CA ASN A 113 9.74 -2.50 -1.61
C ASN A 113 8.68 -2.98 -2.63
N GLY A 114 7.85 -2.08 -3.13
CA GLY A 114 6.85 -2.36 -4.16
C GLY A 114 5.48 -2.84 -3.65
N ARG A 115 5.38 -3.44 -2.45
CA ARG A 115 4.13 -4.07 -1.99
C ARG A 115 3.00 -3.07 -1.77
N ARG A 116 3.21 -2.02 -0.97
CA ARG A 116 2.21 -0.98 -0.71
C ARG A 116 1.84 -0.20 -1.98
N SER A 117 2.83 0.04 -2.85
CA SER A 117 2.62 0.76 -4.11
C SER A 117 1.85 -0.06 -5.14
N GLY A 118 1.98 -1.38 -5.17
CA GLY A 118 1.13 -2.23 -6.00
C GLY A 118 -0.35 -2.06 -5.66
N PHE A 119 -0.73 -2.16 -4.37
CA PHE A 119 -2.10 -1.88 -3.91
C PHE A 119 -2.56 -0.45 -4.16
N ALA A 120 -1.65 0.52 -4.04
CA ALA A 120 -1.97 1.92 -4.36
C ALA A 120 -2.25 2.10 -5.86
N THR A 121 -1.46 1.44 -6.72
CA THR A 121 -1.67 1.45 -8.18
C THR A 121 -3.02 0.84 -8.56
N GLU A 122 -3.37 -0.33 -8.00
CA GLU A 122 -4.69 -0.92 -8.18
C GLU A 122 -5.80 0.08 -7.85
N ARG A 123 -5.72 0.72 -6.70
CA ARG A 123 -6.70 1.72 -6.27
C ARG A 123 -6.77 2.93 -7.19
N LEU A 124 -5.64 3.45 -7.63
CA LEU A 124 -5.60 4.59 -8.56
C LEU A 124 -6.21 4.24 -9.93
N LEU A 125 -5.96 3.04 -10.45
CA LEU A 125 -6.58 2.54 -11.67
C LEU A 125 -8.11 2.41 -11.52
N GLU A 126 -8.60 1.88 -10.40
CA GLU A 126 -10.03 1.82 -10.08
C GLU A 126 -10.67 3.20 -9.99
N MET A 127 -9.93 4.22 -9.50
CA MET A 127 -10.36 5.62 -9.48
C MET A 127 -10.35 6.28 -10.86
N GLY A 128 -9.83 5.62 -11.90
CA GLY A 128 -9.79 6.11 -13.27
C GLY A 128 -8.50 6.80 -13.69
N TYR A 129 -7.43 6.76 -12.89
CA TYR A 129 -6.08 7.24 -13.29
C TYR A 129 -5.39 6.18 -14.14
N VAL A 130 -5.74 6.13 -15.41
CA VAL A 130 -5.43 5.02 -16.34
C VAL A 130 -3.95 4.83 -16.65
N ASN A 131 -3.13 5.87 -16.49
CA ASN A 131 -1.69 5.85 -16.79
C ASN A 131 -0.86 5.72 -15.51
N THR A 132 -1.21 4.74 -14.65
CA THR A 132 -0.53 4.52 -13.38
C THR A 132 0.29 3.23 -13.40
N SER A 133 1.52 3.29 -12.88
CA SER A 133 2.41 2.13 -12.71
C SER A 133 3.16 2.23 -11.39
N HIS A 134 3.51 1.11 -10.75
CA HIS A 134 4.36 1.15 -9.57
C HIS A 134 5.80 0.79 -9.87
N ILE A 135 6.73 1.31 -9.04
CA ILE A 135 8.15 0.95 -9.09
C ILE A 135 8.32 -0.32 -8.26
N SER A 136 8.62 -1.44 -8.94
CA SER A 136 8.56 -2.78 -8.37
C SER A 136 9.51 -3.00 -7.19
N GLU A 137 10.73 -2.46 -7.25
CA GLU A 137 11.73 -2.58 -6.19
C GLU A 137 11.62 -1.47 -5.13
N GLY A 138 10.83 -0.43 -5.40
CA GLY A 138 10.57 0.69 -4.50
C GLY A 138 11.82 1.48 -4.09
N PHE A 139 11.74 2.08 -2.90
CA PHE A 139 12.82 2.86 -2.31
C PHE A 139 14.09 2.03 -2.07
N GLU A 140 13.94 0.79 -1.60
CA GLU A 140 15.08 -0.13 -1.38
C GLU A 140 15.86 -0.35 -2.67
N GLY A 141 15.17 -0.64 -3.77
CA GLY A 141 15.83 -0.81 -5.06
C GLY A 141 16.51 0.45 -5.56
N TRP A 142 15.89 1.61 -5.33
CA TRP A 142 16.46 2.92 -5.68
C TRP A 142 17.78 3.17 -4.94
N VAL A 143 17.79 2.97 -3.63
CA VAL A 143 18.98 3.16 -2.77
C VAL A 143 20.04 2.11 -3.07
N THR A 144 19.67 0.84 -3.26
CA THR A 144 20.61 -0.24 -3.59
C THR A 144 21.32 0.00 -4.92
N ALA A 145 20.65 0.66 -5.86
CA ALA A 145 21.25 1.08 -7.12
C ALA A 145 22.17 2.32 -7.00
N GLY A 146 22.44 2.81 -5.78
CA GLY A 146 23.33 3.93 -5.50
C GLY A 146 22.80 5.29 -5.94
N ASN A 147 21.47 5.44 -6.04
CA ASN A 147 20.88 6.70 -6.46
C ASN A 147 20.71 7.66 -5.27
N PHE A 148 20.70 8.95 -5.58
CA PHE A 148 20.46 10.02 -4.60
C PHE A 148 19.03 10.00 -4.08
N VAL A 149 18.90 10.36 -2.80
CA VAL A 149 17.64 10.64 -2.12
C VAL A 149 17.68 12.02 -1.50
N TYR A 150 16.52 12.56 -1.19
CA TYR A 150 16.36 13.91 -0.65
C TYR A 150 15.68 13.87 0.72
N ASN A 151 16.02 14.83 1.56
CA ASN A 151 15.27 15.19 2.76
C ASN A 151 15.38 16.70 3.00
N MET A 152 14.96 17.19 4.16
CA MET A 152 15.04 18.61 4.52
C MET A 152 16.45 19.19 4.54
N HIS A 153 17.48 18.37 4.57
CA HIS A 153 18.90 18.78 4.56
C HIS A 153 19.51 18.73 3.15
N GLY A 154 18.77 18.34 2.13
CA GLY A 154 19.19 18.26 0.75
C GLY A 154 19.39 16.85 0.25
N GLU A 155 20.27 16.74 -0.76
CA GLU A 155 20.56 15.49 -1.47
C GLU A 155 21.66 14.69 -0.78
N PHE A 156 21.49 13.37 -0.70
CA PHE A 156 22.48 12.46 -0.11
C PHE A 156 22.36 11.04 -0.69
N ILE A 157 23.41 10.23 -0.49
CA ILE A 157 23.40 8.80 -0.85
C ILE A 157 23.28 7.97 0.43
N LEU A 158 22.28 7.10 0.49
CA LEU A 158 22.21 6.07 1.52
C LEU A 158 23.12 4.90 1.12
N SER A 159 24.09 4.57 1.95
CA SER A 159 24.88 3.37 1.76
C SER A 159 24.12 2.14 2.26
N PRO A 160 23.84 1.14 1.41
CA PRO A 160 23.18 -0.09 1.82
C PRO A 160 23.97 -0.91 2.85
N THR A 161 25.27 -0.63 3.00
CA THR A 161 26.20 -1.39 3.83
C THR A 161 26.34 -0.86 5.25
N GLY A 162 25.57 0.18 5.62
CA GLY A 162 25.82 0.93 6.86
C GLY A 162 25.12 0.43 8.13
N TYR A 163 24.08 -0.42 8.03
CA TYR A 163 23.34 -0.82 9.22
C TYR A 163 23.36 -2.34 9.43
N ARG A 164 24.18 -2.80 10.35
CA ARG A 164 24.03 -4.11 10.98
C ARG A 164 23.21 -3.94 12.26
N LYS A 165 22.12 -4.65 12.39
CA LYS A 165 21.26 -4.64 13.58
C LYS A 165 22.13 -4.93 14.82
N GLY A 166 22.28 -3.93 15.70
CA GLY A 166 23.06 -4.05 16.95
C GLY A 166 24.43 -3.36 16.92
N GLU A 167 24.90 -2.81 15.82
CA GLU A 167 26.08 -1.95 15.80
C GLU A 167 25.68 -0.46 15.92
N PRO A 168 26.37 0.34 16.75
CA PRO A 168 26.11 1.76 16.78
C PRO A 168 26.44 2.38 15.43
N MET A 169 25.59 3.30 14.96
CA MET A 169 25.83 4.07 13.73
C MET A 169 27.01 5.03 13.98
N ILE A 170 28.20 4.50 13.96
CA ILE A 170 29.41 5.32 13.90
C ILE A 170 29.68 5.53 12.43
N GLY A 171 29.23 6.68 11.93
CA GLY A 171 29.65 7.13 10.61
C GLY A 171 31.19 7.04 10.54
N ASN A 172 31.76 6.56 9.46
CA ASN A 172 33.18 6.62 9.19
C ASN A 172 33.61 8.10 9.12
N ILE A 173 33.76 8.73 10.27
CA ILE A 173 34.39 10.02 10.40
C ILE A 173 35.90 9.76 10.29
N GLY A 174 36.42 9.93 9.10
CA GLY A 174 37.82 10.14 8.85
C GLY A 174 38.74 8.94 8.97
N LYS A 175 38.89 8.18 7.91
CA LYS A 175 40.21 7.67 7.52
C LYS A 175 40.66 8.44 6.28
N LYS A 176 41.48 9.47 6.54
CA LYS A 176 42.42 9.99 5.55
C LYS A 176 43.49 8.96 5.27
#